data_01d512a95e58eeb1f0f46703e1c96e40
#
_entry.id   01d512a95e58eeb1f0f46703e1c96e40
#
_cell.length_a   1.000
_cell.length_b   1.000
_cell.length_c   1.000
_cell.angle_alpha   90.00
_cell.angle_beta   90.00
_cell.angle_gamma   90.00
#
_symmetry.space_group_name_H-M   'P 1'
#
loop_
_entity.id
_entity.type
_entity.pdbx_description
1 polymer ?
#
loop_
_entity_poly.entity_id
_entity_poly.type
_entity_poly.pdbx_seq_one_letter_code
_entity_poly.pdbx_strand_id
1 'polypeptide(L)'
;LAQDDERLFAIYESFKRGVTVAEIHELTKIDEWFLNKLMHILSLERRMQSETLSDALYMEAKQNGFPDAVIKEMTGLSEIKHVPACYRMVDTCSAEFTASTPYFYSTFGEEDEAEEFIKENASGKPVVMVFGSGPIRIGQGIEFDFASVHCVWSLKRAGYEVVIVNNNPETVSTDFNVADRLYFEPLTPEDVLDIIRIEKPIGAVVAFGGQTAIRLTKCLVENNIPVLGTPADSIDM
;
A
#
# COMPACT_ATOMS: atom_id res chain seq x y z
N LEU A 1 -0.82 22.51 19.97
CA LEU A 1 -0.84 21.10 19.56
C LEU A 1 -1.92 20.36 20.34
N ALA A 2 -3.17 20.56 19.93
CA ALA A 2 -4.31 19.83 20.48
C ALA A 2 -4.12 18.31 20.31
N GLN A 3 -4.81 17.53 21.16
CA GLN A 3 -4.80 16.06 21.03
C GLN A 3 -6.01 15.62 20.18
N ASP A 4 -5.95 15.94 18.90
CA ASP A 4 -6.96 15.65 17.90
C ASP A 4 -6.36 14.90 16.70
N ASP A 5 -7.15 14.59 15.71
CA ASP A 5 -6.76 13.87 14.50
C ASP A 5 -5.82 14.68 13.58
N GLU A 6 -5.79 16.00 13.70
CA GLU A 6 -4.87 16.89 12.98
C GLU A 6 -3.48 17.00 13.64
N ARG A 7 -3.29 16.43 14.82
CA ARG A 7 -2.07 16.62 15.62
C ARG A 7 -0.78 16.25 14.88
N LEU A 8 -0.79 15.16 14.11
CA LEU A 8 0.39 14.71 13.35
C LEU A 8 0.81 15.76 12.32
N PHE A 9 -0.17 16.28 11.59
CA PHE A 9 0.07 17.31 10.56
C PHE A 9 0.51 18.64 11.19
N ALA A 10 -0.06 19.01 12.35
CA ALA A 10 0.34 20.19 13.10
C ALA A 10 1.78 20.10 13.62
N ILE A 11 2.23 18.93 14.05
CA ILE A 11 3.64 18.68 14.44
C ILE A 11 4.54 18.85 13.21
N TYR A 12 4.19 18.23 12.09
CA TYR A 12 4.97 18.30 10.86
C TYR A 12 5.10 19.74 10.35
N GLU A 13 4.01 20.50 10.35
CA GLU A 13 4.01 21.91 9.99
C GLU A 13 4.86 22.77 10.96
N SER A 14 4.87 22.42 12.25
CA SER A 14 5.73 23.09 13.25
C SER A 14 7.21 22.90 12.92
N PHE A 15 7.61 21.70 12.49
CA PHE A 15 8.98 21.44 12.03
C PHE A 15 9.34 22.26 10.77
N LYS A 16 8.39 22.41 9.82
CA LYS A 16 8.60 23.28 8.63
C LYS A 16 8.88 24.71 9.05
N ARG A 17 8.27 25.18 10.13
CA ARG A 17 8.46 26.51 10.72
C ARG A 17 9.68 26.66 11.63
N GLY A 18 10.46 25.59 11.81
CA GLY A 18 11.70 25.61 12.55
C GLY A 18 11.60 25.31 14.04
N VAL A 19 10.44 24.82 14.53
CA VAL A 19 10.32 24.33 15.91
C VAL A 19 11.15 23.03 16.03
N THR A 20 11.88 22.88 17.10
CA THR A 20 12.79 21.74 17.31
C THR A 20 12.09 20.50 17.85
N VAL A 21 12.72 19.34 17.67
CA VAL A 21 12.24 18.06 18.24
C VAL A 21 12.10 18.18 19.77
N ALA A 22 13.08 18.77 20.44
CA ALA A 22 13.05 18.93 21.90
C ALA A 22 11.88 19.80 22.37
N GLU A 23 11.57 20.90 21.66
CA GLU A 23 10.42 21.76 22.01
C GLU A 23 9.09 21.02 21.82
N ILE A 24 8.94 20.25 20.72
CA ILE A 24 7.74 19.43 20.48
C ILE A 24 7.61 18.32 21.54
N HIS A 25 8.73 17.64 21.86
CA HIS A 25 8.76 16.63 22.91
C HIS A 25 8.33 17.21 24.26
N GLU A 26 8.88 18.35 24.64
CA GLU A 26 8.55 18.98 25.93
C GLU A 26 7.06 19.34 26.02
N LEU A 27 6.46 19.81 24.93
CA LEU A 27 5.05 20.18 24.87
C LEU A 27 4.08 18.99 24.81
N THR A 28 4.47 17.92 24.09
CA THR A 28 3.55 16.83 23.75
C THR A 28 3.82 15.55 24.52
N LYS A 29 5.03 15.39 25.04
CA LYS A 29 5.58 14.17 25.64
C LYS A 29 5.62 12.98 24.67
N ILE A 30 5.50 13.24 23.36
CA ILE A 30 5.76 12.22 22.32
C ILE A 30 7.24 11.92 22.33
N ASP A 31 7.60 10.64 22.29
CA ASP A 31 8.99 10.20 22.28
C ASP A 31 9.73 10.80 21.06
N GLU A 32 10.95 11.26 21.32
CA GLU A 32 11.80 11.91 20.30
C GLU A 32 12.11 11.00 19.12
N TRP A 33 12.07 9.68 19.30
CA TRP A 33 12.27 8.74 18.21
C TRP A 33 11.23 8.93 17.09
N PHE A 34 9.93 9.05 17.43
CA PHE A 34 8.88 9.31 16.44
C PHE A 34 9.02 10.69 15.81
N LEU A 35 9.36 11.70 16.61
CA LEU A 35 9.57 13.07 16.15
C LEU A 35 10.76 13.16 15.16
N ASN A 36 11.85 12.44 15.45
CA ASN A 36 12.99 12.34 14.56
C ASN A 36 12.66 11.64 13.23
N LYS A 37 11.72 10.66 13.22
CA LYS A 37 11.23 10.06 11.96
C LYS A 37 10.52 11.09 11.09
N LEU A 38 9.67 11.94 11.67
CA LEU A 38 9.05 13.04 10.94
C LEU A 38 10.05 14.07 10.43
N MET A 39 11.08 14.39 11.24
CA MET A 39 12.17 15.26 10.80
C MET A 39 12.97 14.66 9.64
N HIS A 40 13.17 13.35 9.64
CA HIS A 40 13.81 12.66 8.52
C HIS A 40 13.01 12.79 7.22
N ILE A 41 11.69 12.57 7.25
CA ILE A 41 10.81 12.81 6.11
C ILE A 41 10.92 14.25 5.60
N LEU A 42 10.88 15.24 6.50
CA LEU A 42 11.04 16.65 6.14
C LEU A 42 12.41 16.94 5.50
N SER A 43 13.46 16.29 5.99
CA SER A 43 14.81 16.41 5.41
C SER A 43 14.85 15.88 3.98
N LEU A 44 14.21 14.75 3.70
CA LEU A 44 14.09 14.20 2.35
C LEU A 44 13.31 15.12 1.42
N GLU A 45 12.16 15.68 1.88
CA GLU A 45 11.40 16.67 1.11
C GLU A 45 12.31 17.86 0.70
N ARG A 46 13.04 18.42 1.66
CA ARG A 46 13.94 19.57 1.40
C ARG A 46 15.05 19.21 0.42
N ARG A 47 15.62 18.02 0.53
CA ARG A 47 16.66 17.55 -0.40
C ARG A 47 16.11 17.39 -1.81
N MET A 48 14.94 16.75 -1.97
CA MET A 48 14.28 16.61 -3.27
C MET A 48 13.93 17.97 -3.93
N GLN A 49 13.65 19.01 -3.12
CA GLN A 49 13.35 20.35 -3.61
C GLN A 49 14.61 21.17 -3.97
N SER A 50 15.77 20.83 -3.41
CA SER A 50 16.99 21.66 -3.54
C SER A 50 18.16 20.99 -4.26
N GLU A 51 18.18 19.68 -4.32
CA GLU A 51 19.24 18.88 -4.95
C GLU A 51 18.79 18.32 -6.30
N THR A 52 19.74 18.00 -7.17
CA THR A 52 19.43 17.22 -8.38
C THR A 52 19.09 15.78 -7.96
N LEU A 53 17.97 15.27 -8.47
CA LEU A 53 17.54 13.89 -8.18
C LEU A 53 18.57 12.90 -8.71
N SER A 54 19.36 12.32 -7.82
CA SER A 54 20.23 11.19 -8.11
C SER A 54 19.51 9.85 -7.86
N ASP A 55 20.02 8.75 -8.44
CA ASP A 55 19.47 7.41 -8.18
C ASP A 55 19.46 7.09 -6.67
N ALA A 56 20.49 7.51 -5.93
CA ALA A 56 20.55 7.30 -4.49
C ALA A 56 19.45 8.08 -3.74
N LEU A 57 19.22 9.36 -4.07
CA LEU A 57 18.16 10.16 -3.46
C LEU A 57 16.78 9.62 -3.83
N TYR A 58 16.59 9.19 -5.08
CA TYR A 58 15.35 8.55 -5.52
C TYR A 58 15.06 7.28 -4.72
N MET A 59 16.04 6.37 -4.61
CA MET A 59 15.88 5.13 -3.84
C MET A 59 15.64 5.39 -2.35
N GLU A 60 16.33 6.37 -1.76
CA GLU A 60 16.10 6.77 -0.38
C GLU A 60 14.66 7.29 -0.18
N ALA A 61 14.15 8.08 -1.13
CA ALA A 61 12.77 8.56 -1.10
C ALA A 61 11.77 7.39 -1.22
N LYS A 62 11.98 6.45 -2.15
CA LYS A 62 11.16 5.25 -2.30
C LYS A 62 11.14 4.40 -1.03
N GLN A 63 12.29 4.14 -0.42
CA GLN A 63 12.41 3.40 0.84
C GLN A 63 11.73 4.08 2.03
N ASN A 64 11.48 5.39 1.94
CA ASN A 64 10.74 6.16 2.93
C ASN A 64 9.29 6.45 2.54
N GLY A 65 8.76 5.76 1.53
CA GLY A 65 7.34 5.76 1.18
C GLY A 65 6.90 6.90 0.27
N PHE A 66 7.81 7.61 -0.41
CA PHE A 66 7.43 8.65 -1.38
C PHE A 66 7.05 8.00 -2.73
N PRO A 67 5.80 8.15 -3.19
CA PRO A 67 5.42 7.69 -4.52
C PRO A 67 6.00 8.59 -5.62
N ASP A 68 6.18 8.04 -6.81
CA ASP A 68 6.76 8.73 -7.96
C ASP A 68 6.06 10.05 -8.29
N ALA A 69 4.75 10.10 -8.13
CA ALA A 69 3.98 11.33 -8.36
C ALA A 69 4.42 12.46 -7.43
N VAL A 70 4.66 12.16 -6.15
CA VAL A 70 5.12 13.14 -5.16
C VAL A 70 6.58 13.52 -5.40
N ILE A 71 7.44 12.56 -5.77
CA ILE A 71 8.84 12.85 -6.13
C ILE A 71 8.90 13.80 -7.34
N LYS A 72 8.08 13.57 -8.37
CA LYS A 72 7.97 14.48 -9.52
C LYS A 72 7.55 15.89 -9.12
N GLU A 73 6.53 16.00 -8.28
CA GLU A 73 6.04 17.29 -7.78
C GLU A 73 7.15 18.05 -7.03
N MET A 74 7.85 17.36 -6.12
CA MET A 74 8.89 17.99 -5.30
C MET A 74 10.14 18.38 -6.09
N THR A 75 10.51 17.59 -7.08
CA THR A 75 11.71 17.83 -7.90
C THR A 75 11.45 18.73 -9.11
N GLY A 76 10.18 18.92 -9.48
CA GLY A 76 9.79 19.63 -10.70
C GLY A 76 10.08 18.87 -11.99
N LEU A 77 10.42 17.59 -11.92
CA LEU A 77 10.69 16.76 -13.09
C LEU A 77 9.38 16.28 -13.72
N SER A 78 9.28 16.35 -15.04
CA SER A 78 8.12 15.84 -15.79
C SER A 78 8.09 14.30 -15.85
N GLU A 79 9.27 13.69 -15.88
CA GLU A 79 9.44 12.25 -15.99
C GLU A 79 10.53 11.77 -15.05
N ILE A 80 10.29 10.61 -14.42
CA ILE A 80 11.28 9.84 -13.67
C ILE A 80 11.17 8.37 -14.10
N LYS A 81 12.28 7.65 -14.04
CA LYS A 81 12.27 6.22 -14.32
C LYS A 81 11.72 5.50 -13.09
N HIS A 82 10.54 4.91 -13.24
CA HIS A 82 9.97 4.08 -12.19
C HIS A 82 10.83 2.86 -11.89
N VAL A 83 11.08 2.61 -10.61
CA VAL A 83 11.69 1.37 -10.11
C VAL A 83 10.60 0.60 -9.36
N PRO A 84 10.17 -0.55 -9.87
CA PRO A 84 9.11 -1.32 -9.24
C PRO A 84 9.57 -1.87 -7.90
N ALA A 85 8.64 -1.99 -6.97
CA ALA A 85 8.88 -2.63 -5.68
C ALA A 85 9.17 -4.13 -5.84
N CYS A 86 9.98 -4.66 -4.91
CA CYS A 86 10.09 -6.09 -4.60
C CYS A 86 9.25 -6.40 -3.38
N TYR A 87 8.80 -7.64 -3.24
CA TYR A 87 7.93 -8.02 -2.13
C TYR A 87 8.58 -9.07 -1.25
N ARG A 88 8.58 -8.79 0.05
CA ARG A 88 9.08 -9.71 1.07
C ARG A 88 7.92 -10.33 1.82
N MET A 89 8.09 -11.57 2.26
CA MET A 89 7.11 -12.25 3.11
C MET A 89 7.17 -11.71 4.53
N VAL A 90 6.01 -11.50 5.14
CA VAL A 90 5.92 -11.09 6.55
C VAL A 90 6.40 -12.25 7.42
N ASP A 91 7.40 -12.00 8.26
CA ASP A 91 7.84 -12.96 9.26
C ASP A 91 6.84 -13.01 10.43
N THR A 92 5.96 -14.00 10.39
CA THR A 92 4.96 -14.25 11.43
C THR A 92 5.49 -15.10 12.59
N CYS A 93 6.76 -15.53 12.52
CA CYS A 93 7.37 -16.48 13.45
C CYS A 93 8.56 -15.91 14.21
N SER A 94 8.80 -14.62 14.16
CA SER A 94 9.93 -13.93 14.86
C SER A 94 11.31 -14.58 14.56
N ALA A 95 11.51 -14.99 13.32
CA ALA A 95 12.69 -15.68 12.80
C ALA A 95 13.00 -17.04 13.48
N GLU A 96 12.07 -17.60 14.27
CA GLU A 96 12.25 -18.94 14.84
C GLU A 96 12.04 -20.06 13.79
N PHE A 97 11.19 -19.79 12.79
CA PHE A 97 10.90 -20.71 11.69
C PHE A 97 10.84 -19.92 10.37
N THR A 98 11.03 -20.61 9.26
CA THR A 98 10.84 -20.01 7.93
C THR A 98 9.36 -19.62 7.78
N ALA A 99 9.12 -18.35 7.41
CA ALA A 99 7.77 -17.87 7.12
C ALA A 99 7.18 -18.65 5.93
N SER A 100 5.92 -19.06 6.07
CA SER A 100 5.20 -19.81 5.03
C SER A 100 3.84 -19.19 4.69
N THR A 101 3.39 -18.23 5.49
CA THR A 101 2.13 -17.52 5.26
C THR A 101 2.33 -16.54 4.11
N PRO A 102 1.52 -16.59 3.02
CA PRO A 102 1.70 -15.77 1.84
C PRO A 102 1.22 -14.32 2.07
N TYR A 103 1.82 -13.66 3.03
CA TYR A 103 1.65 -12.27 3.41
C TYR A 103 2.85 -11.46 2.93
N PHE A 104 2.62 -10.51 2.07
CA PHE A 104 3.68 -9.75 1.42
C PHE A 104 3.59 -8.25 1.73
N TYR A 105 4.73 -7.60 1.75
CA TYR A 105 4.88 -6.15 1.84
C TYR A 105 5.99 -5.67 0.92
N SER A 106 5.88 -4.47 0.41
CA SER A 106 6.85 -3.90 -0.52
C SER A 106 8.15 -3.49 0.14
N THR A 107 9.22 -3.69 -0.59
CA THR A 107 10.56 -3.18 -0.30
C THR A 107 11.23 -2.68 -1.58
N PHE A 108 12.34 -1.95 -1.43
CA PHE A 108 13.21 -1.57 -2.55
C PHE A 108 14.57 -2.20 -2.36
N GLY A 109 14.60 -3.55 -2.30
CA GLY A 109 15.77 -4.39 -2.18
C GLY A 109 16.05 -5.19 -3.45
N GLU A 110 16.85 -6.25 -3.32
CA GLU A 110 17.24 -7.12 -4.44
C GLU A 110 16.43 -8.43 -4.50
N GLU A 111 15.75 -8.81 -3.42
CA GLU A 111 15.04 -10.07 -3.29
C GLU A 111 13.53 -9.88 -3.42
N ASP A 112 12.88 -10.74 -4.23
CA ASP A 112 11.42 -10.75 -4.42
C ASP A 112 10.86 -12.14 -4.06
N GLU A 113 10.45 -12.29 -2.79
CA GLU A 113 9.90 -13.56 -2.27
C GLU A 113 8.50 -13.85 -2.83
N ALA A 114 7.74 -12.83 -3.27
CA ALA A 114 6.44 -13.05 -3.88
C ALA A 114 6.56 -13.71 -5.25
N GLU A 115 7.50 -13.26 -6.09
CA GLU A 115 7.75 -13.92 -7.38
C GLU A 115 8.21 -15.38 -7.22
N GLU A 116 9.06 -15.65 -6.22
CA GLU A 116 9.50 -17.01 -5.92
C GLU A 116 8.33 -17.89 -5.44
N PHE A 117 7.55 -17.37 -4.49
CA PHE A 117 6.36 -18.08 -3.97
C PHE A 117 5.35 -18.42 -5.07
N ILE A 118 5.06 -17.47 -5.97
CA ILE A 118 4.13 -17.68 -7.10
C ILE A 118 4.65 -18.78 -8.04
N LYS A 119 5.94 -18.79 -8.34
CA LYS A 119 6.57 -19.81 -9.21
C LYS A 119 6.50 -21.20 -8.59
N GLU A 120 6.80 -21.31 -7.29
CA GLU A 120 6.81 -22.59 -6.56
C GLU A 120 5.40 -23.14 -6.30
N ASN A 121 4.41 -22.28 -6.13
CA ASN A 121 3.03 -22.65 -5.78
C ASN A 121 2.02 -22.44 -6.93
N ALA A 122 2.50 -22.41 -8.18
CA ALA A 122 1.65 -22.17 -9.35
C ALA A 122 0.53 -23.23 -9.46
N SER A 123 -0.71 -22.86 -9.23
CA SER A 123 -1.88 -23.75 -9.35
C SER A 123 -2.38 -23.90 -10.79
N GLY A 124 -1.98 -23.02 -11.70
CA GLY A 124 -2.50 -22.91 -13.05
C GLY A 124 -3.91 -22.31 -13.15
N LYS A 125 -4.50 -21.89 -12.04
CA LYS A 125 -5.80 -21.21 -12.02
C LYS A 125 -5.64 -19.74 -12.41
N PRO A 126 -6.69 -19.14 -13.03
CA PRO A 126 -6.69 -17.71 -13.26
C PRO A 126 -6.77 -16.93 -11.94
N VAL A 127 -5.99 -15.86 -11.84
CA VAL A 127 -5.89 -15.00 -10.64
C VAL A 127 -6.90 -13.87 -10.74
N VAL A 128 -7.62 -13.61 -9.66
CA VAL A 128 -8.48 -12.42 -9.49
C VAL A 128 -8.00 -11.63 -8.28
N MET A 129 -7.88 -10.33 -8.45
CA MET A 129 -7.49 -9.41 -7.38
C MET A 129 -8.72 -8.79 -6.72
N VAL A 130 -8.74 -8.71 -5.40
CA VAL A 130 -9.80 -8.06 -4.60
C VAL A 130 -9.17 -6.97 -3.76
N PHE A 131 -9.68 -5.75 -3.88
CA PHE A 131 -9.20 -4.64 -3.06
C PHE A 131 -10.01 -4.51 -1.78
N GLY A 132 -9.31 -4.45 -0.65
CA GLY A 132 -9.89 -4.13 0.64
C GLY A 132 -10.25 -2.65 0.75
N SER A 133 -10.84 -2.29 1.89
CA SER A 133 -11.33 -0.93 2.14
C SER A 133 -10.26 0.06 2.61
N GLY A 134 -9.04 -0.43 2.91
CA GLY A 134 -8.03 0.39 3.53
C GLY A 134 -8.42 0.81 4.95
N PRO A 135 -8.01 2.01 5.41
CA PRO A 135 -8.44 2.55 6.68
C PRO A 135 -9.94 2.85 6.66
N ILE A 136 -10.67 2.29 7.60
CA ILE A 136 -12.12 2.47 7.74
C ILE A 136 -12.47 3.04 9.10
N ARG A 137 -13.65 3.67 9.20
CA ARG A 137 -14.18 4.16 10.47
C ARG A 137 -14.74 3.01 11.29
N ILE A 138 -14.75 3.16 12.61
CA ILE A 138 -15.41 2.21 13.50
C ILE A 138 -16.87 2.00 13.06
N GLY A 139 -17.26 0.74 12.93
CA GLY A 139 -18.61 0.33 12.48
C GLY A 139 -18.73 0.04 10.98
N GLN A 140 -17.75 0.40 10.15
CA GLN A 140 -17.77 0.10 8.70
C GLN A 140 -17.19 -1.28 8.34
N GLY A 141 -16.48 -1.94 9.26
CA GLY A 141 -15.85 -3.24 9.00
C GLY A 141 -16.85 -4.32 8.58
N ILE A 142 -18.04 -4.34 9.17
CA ILE A 142 -19.09 -5.31 8.83
C ILE A 142 -19.52 -5.15 7.35
N GLU A 143 -19.63 -3.92 6.88
CA GLU A 143 -20.09 -3.65 5.51
C GLU A 143 -19.03 -4.03 4.46
N PHE A 144 -17.80 -3.52 4.62
CA PHE A 144 -16.76 -3.69 3.60
C PHE A 144 -15.99 -4.99 3.77
N ASP A 145 -15.58 -5.33 4.98
CA ASP A 145 -14.75 -6.49 5.23
C ASP A 145 -15.51 -7.80 5.02
N PHE A 146 -16.74 -7.88 5.53
CA PHE A 146 -17.62 -9.02 5.31
C PHE A 146 -17.87 -9.27 3.80
N ALA A 147 -18.17 -8.22 3.04
CA ALA A 147 -18.41 -8.32 1.60
C ALA A 147 -17.15 -8.79 0.85
N SER A 148 -15.97 -8.29 1.23
CA SER A 148 -14.69 -8.70 0.65
C SER A 148 -14.41 -10.18 0.92
N VAL A 149 -14.59 -10.67 2.15
CA VAL A 149 -14.41 -12.08 2.51
C VAL A 149 -15.34 -13.00 1.71
N HIS A 150 -16.63 -12.65 1.62
CA HIS A 150 -17.59 -13.43 0.85
C HIS A 150 -17.32 -13.43 -0.66
N CYS A 151 -16.81 -12.31 -1.18
CA CYS A 151 -16.34 -12.23 -2.57
C CYS A 151 -15.19 -13.22 -2.80
N VAL A 152 -14.18 -13.20 -1.94
CA VAL A 152 -13.02 -14.10 -2.03
C VAL A 152 -13.46 -15.56 -2.00
N TRP A 153 -14.28 -15.94 -1.02
CA TRP A 153 -14.78 -17.32 -0.91
C TRP A 153 -15.60 -17.75 -2.12
N SER A 154 -16.37 -16.83 -2.71
CA SER A 154 -17.16 -17.14 -3.91
C SER A 154 -16.26 -17.34 -5.12
N LEU A 155 -15.24 -16.53 -5.31
CA LEU A 155 -14.25 -16.66 -6.38
C LEU A 155 -13.43 -17.95 -6.22
N LYS A 156 -12.98 -18.29 -5.00
CA LYS A 156 -12.27 -19.55 -4.74
C LYS A 156 -13.14 -20.77 -5.05
N ARG A 157 -14.43 -20.75 -4.67
CA ARG A 157 -15.38 -21.82 -5.04
C ARG A 157 -15.62 -21.92 -6.53
N ALA A 158 -15.52 -20.80 -7.26
CA ALA A 158 -15.64 -20.77 -8.72
C ALA A 158 -14.35 -21.22 -9.44
N GLY A 159 -13.29 -21.55 -8.70
CA GLY A 159 -12.04 -22.09 -9.25
C GLY A 159 -10.97 -21.05 -9.55
N TYR A 160 -11.10 -19.83 -9.05
CA TYR A 160 -10.08 -18.81 -9.15
C TYR A 160 -9.08 -18.88 -7.99
N GLU A 161 -7.88 -18.43 -8.25
CA GLU A 161 -6.91 -18.03 -7.23
C GLU A 161 -7.16 -16.56 -6.88
N VAL A 162 -7.17 -16.21 -5.61
CA VAL A 162 -7.59 -14.87 -5.18
C VAL A 162 -6.50 -14.19 -4.37
N VAL A 163 -6.16 -12.98 -4.80
CA VAL A 163 -5.21 -12.08 -4.14
C VAL A 163 -5.99 -10.93 -3.50
N ILE A 164 -5.73 -10.66 -2.23
CA ILE A 164 -6.22 -9.44 -1.57
C ILE A 164 -5.09 -8.41 -1.48
N VAL A 165 -5.44 -7.15 -1.73
CA VAL A 165 -4.59 -5.99 -1.42
C VAL A 165 -5.31 -5.11 -0.41
N ASN A 166 -4.71 -4.93 0.76
CA ASN A 166 -5.26 -4.08 1.82
C ASN A 166 -4.15 -3.58 2.73
N ASN A 167 -4.24 -2.35 3.22
CA ASN A 167 -3.29 -1.79 4.18
C ASN A 167 -3.78 -1.85 5.64
N ASN A 168 -4.93 -2.47 5.90
CA ASN A 168 -5.42 -2.71 7.25
C ASN A 168 -5.06 -4.15 7.68
N PRO A 169 -4.10 -4.33 8.60
CA PRO A 169 -3.67 -5.68 9.00
C PRO A 169 -4.61 -6.34 10.02
N GLU A 170 -5.54 -5.60 10.62
CA GLU A 170 -6.41 -6.06 11.71
C GLU A 170 -7.87 -6.18 11.27
N THR A 171 -8.11 -6.96 10.21
CA THR A 171 -9.47 -7.21 9.72
C THR A 171 -9.60 -8.63 9.18
N VAL A 172 -10.82 -9.18 9.12
CA VAL A 172 -11.05 -10.58 8.77
C VAL A 172 -10.64 -10.89 7.33
N SER A 173 -10.75 -9.93 6.40
CA SER A 173 -10.31 -10.14 5.01
C SER A 173 -8.80 -10.36 4.89
N THR A 174 -8.02 -9.93 5.88
CA THR A 174 -6.57 -10.13 5.94
C THR A 174 -6.13 -11.35 6.77
N ASP A 175 -7.07 -12.19 7.20
CA ASP A 175 -6.75 -13.44 7.86
C ASP A 175 -6.14 -14.44 6.87
N PHE A 176 -5.16 -15.24 7.36
CA PHE A 176 -4.35 -16.17 6.56
C PHE A 176 -5.15 -17.23 5.79
N ASN A 177 -6.38 -17.53 6.20
CA ASN A 177 -7.25 -18.55 5.62
C ASN A 177 -8.27 -18.00 4.62
N VAL A 178 -8.28 -16.69 4.36
CA VAL A 178 -9.26 -16.06 3.47
C VAL A 178 -8.79 -16.11 2.02
N ALA A 179 -7.74 -15.40 1.68
CA ALA A 179 -7.19 -15.34 0.32
C ALA A 179 -6.09 -16.39 0.09
N ASP A 180 -5.66 -16.55 -1.14
CA ASP A 180 -4.50 -17.37 -1.49
C ASP A 180 -3.19 -16.60 -1.31
N ARG A 181 -3.22 -15.27 -1.49
CA ARG A 181 -2.12 -14.32 -1.20
C ARG A 181 -2.68 -12.99 -0.72
N LEU A 182 -1.91 -12.32 0.12
CA LEU A 182 -2.26 -11.01 0.66
C LEU A 182 -1.07 -10.06 0.55
N TYR A 183 -1.33 -8.85 0.03
CA TYR A 183 -0.37 -7.75 0.01
C TYR A 183 -0.82 -6.66 0.98
N PHE A 184 0.04 -6.37 1.96
CA PHE A 184 -0.14 -5.25 2.88
C PHE A 184 0.44 -3.99 2.24
N GLU A 185 -0.35 -3.37 1.37
CA GLU A 185 0.10 -2.20 0.59
C GLU A 185 -0.94 -1.08 0.62
N PRO A 186 -0.48 0.17 0.48
CA PRO A 186 -1.37 1.27 0.22
C PRO A 186 -2.19 1.04 -1.04
N LEU A 187 -3.45 1.49 -1.02
CA LEU A 187 -4.33 1.39 -2.20
C LEU A 187 -4.09 2.61 -3.12
N THR A 188 -2.86 2.79 -3.56
CA THR A 188 -2.48 3.81 -4.54
C THR A 188 -2.31 3.20 -5.93
N PRO A 189 -2.44 3.99 -7.01
CA PRO A 189 -2.20 3.50 -8.37
C PRO A 189 -0.82 2.85 -8.54
N GLU A 190 0.22 3.41 -7.98
CA GLU A 190 1.60 2.93 -8.13
C GLU A 190 1.77 1.56 -7.48
N ASP A 191 1.43 1.43 -6.19
CA ASP A 191 1.57 0.18 -5.45
C ASP A 191 0.74 -0.95 -6.06
N VAL A 192 -0.49 -0.61 -6.49
CA VAL A 192 -1.39 -1.57 -7.13
C VAL A 192 -0.86 -2.07 -8.48
N LEU A 193 -0.28 -1.18 -9.30
CA LEU A 193 0.29 -1.57 -10.59
C LEU A 193 1.53 -2.45 -10.42
N ASP A 194 2.34 -2.23 -9.40
CA ASP A 194 3.48 -3.09 -9.10
C ASP A 194 3.05 -4.51 -8.71
N ILE A 195 1.98 -4.65 -7.90
CA ILE A 195 1.41 -5.96 -7.59
C ILE A 195 0.83 -6.63 -8.84
N ILE A 196 0.09 -5.88 -9.67
CA ILE A 196 -0.49 -6.38 -10.93
C ILE A 196 0.60 -6.92 -11.87
N ARG A 197 1.76 -6.28 -11.92
CA ARG A 197 2.91 -6.72 -12.72
C ARG A 197 3.35 -8.14 -12.36
N ILE A 198 3.33 -8.49 -11.08
CA ILE A 198 3.76 -9.80 -10.57
C ILE A 198 2.62 -10.82 -10.67
N GLU A 199 1.44 -10.48 -10.17
CA GLU A 199 0.30 -11.40 -10.06
C GLU A 199 -0.43 -11.65 -11.37
N LYS A 200 -0.35 -10.72 -12.32
CA LYS A 200 -0.98 -10.81 -13.66
C LYS A 200 -2.44 -11.24 -13.60
N PRO A 201 -3.28 -10.57 -12.81
CA PRO A 201 -4.66 -10.97 -12.63
C PRO A 201 -5.46 -10.84 -13.93
N ILE A 202 -6.45 -11.70 -14.13
CA ILE A 202 -7.40 -11.59 -15.25
C ILE A 202 -8.41 -10.45 -15.06
N GLY A 203 -8.51 -9.92 -13.86
CA GLY A 203 -9.35 -8.79 -13.49
C GLY A 203 -9.32 -8.49 -12.00
N ALA A 204 -9.95 -7.38 -11.63
CA ALA A 204 -9.93 -6.85 -10.27
C ALA A 204 -11.33 -6.44 -9.79
N VAL A 205 -11.63 -6.68 -8.52
CA VAL A 205 -12.88 -6.29 -7.86
C VAL A 205 -12.62 -5.10 -6.96
N VAL A 206 -13.27 -3.97 -7.23
CA VAL A 206 -13.16 -2.72 -6.45
C VAL A 206 -14.41 -2.44 -5.60
N ALA A 207 -15.54 -3.07 -5.92
CA ALA A 207 -16.85 -2.68 -5.38
C ALA A 207 -16.98 -2.84 -3.86
N PHE A 208 -16.21 -3.73 -3.25
CA PHE A 208 -16.30 -4.04 -1.82
C PHE A 208 -15.29 -3.29 -0.95
N GLY A 209 -14.36 -2.54 -1.55
CA GLY A 209 -13.34 -1.76 -0.84
C GLY A 209 -13.72 -0.29 -0.58
N GLY A 210 -14.99 0.07 -0.73
CA GLY A 210 -15.47 1.43 -0.48
C GLY A 210 -14.80 2.48 -1.37
N GLN A 211 -14.80 3.74 -0.91
CA GLN A 211 -14.29 4.89 -1.67
C GLN A 211 -12.79 4.74 -2.04
N THR A 212 -12.01 4.08 -1.20
CA THR A 212 -10.57 3.92 -1.43
C THR A 212 -10.32 3.03 -2.64
N ALA A 213 -10.95 1.85 -2.69
CA ALA A 213 -10.79 0.92 -3.81
C ALA A 213 -11.44 1.43 -5.11
N ILE A 214 -12.60 2.08 -5.00
CA ILE A 214 -13.31 2.64 -6.17
C ILE A 214 -12.44 3.67 -6.91
N ARG A 215 -11.64 4.46 -6.22
CA ARG A 215 -10.70 5.42 -6.85
C ARG A 215 -9.66 4.77 -7.76
N LEU A 216 -9.38 3.47 -7.59
CA LEU A 216 -8.46 2.72 -8.44
C LEU A 216 -9.05 2.38 -9.81
N THR A 217 -10.37 2.46 -9.98
CA THR A 217 -11.08 2.05 -11.21
C THR A 217 -10.49 2.68 -12.45
N LYS A 218 -10.25 4.00 -12.43
CA LYS A 218 -9.66 4.72 -13.56
C LYS A 218 -8.28 4.17 -13.92
N CYS A 219 -7.41 4.01 -12.92
CA CYS A 219 -6.07 3.46 -13.12
C CYS A 219 -6.10 2.03 -13.70
N LEU A 220 -6.99 1.18 -13.22
CA LEU A 220 -7.15 -0.19 -13.73
C LEU A 220 -7.55 -0.20 -15.21
N VAL A 221 -8.57 0.59 -15.57
CA VAL A 221 -9.06 0.69 -16.96
C VAL A 221 -7.97 1.23 -17.90
N GLU A 222 -7.27 2.29 -17.52
CA GLU A 222 -6.18 2.89 -18.28
C GLU A 222 -5.01 1.90 -18.52
N ASN A 223 -4.84 0.93 -17.63
CA ASN A 223 -3.83 -0.13 -17.74
C ASN A 223 -4.39 -1.47 -18.28
N ASN A 224 -5.58 -1.45 -18.88
CA ASN A 224 -6.24 -2.61 -19.48
C ASN A 224 -6.51 -3.77 -18.50
N ILE A 225 -6.73 -3.47 -17.22
CA ILE A 225 -7.14 -4.45 -16.22
C ILE A 225 -8.67 -4.45 -16.13
N PRO A 226 -9.36 -5.56 -16.45
CA PRO A 226 -10.81 -5.63 -16.35
C PRO A 226 -11.30 -5.41 -14.92
N VAL A 227 -12.22 -4.47 -14.74
CA VAL A 227 -12.95 -4.27 -13.48
C VAL A 227 -14.14 -5.23 -13.46
N LEU A 228 -14.14 -6.15 -12.50
CA LEU A 228 -15.16 -7.18 -12.37
C LEU A 228 -16.30 -6.70 -11.45
N GLY A 229 -17.51 -7.00 -11.84
CA GLY A 229 -18.73 -6.57 -11.15
C GLY A 229 -19.30 -5.31 -11.78
N THR A 230 -19.35 -4.20 -11.04
CA THR A 230 -19.88 -2.93 -11.56
C THR A 230 -18.90 -2.33 -12.58
N PRO A 231 -19.34 -2.09 -13.83
CA PRO A 231 -18.48 -1.50 -14.86
C PRO A 231 -18.00 -0.08 -14.48
N ALA A 232 -16.81 0.29 -14.93
CA ALA A 232 -16.21 1.60 -14.64
C ALA A 232 -17.14 2.77 -15.03
N ASP A 233 -17.76 2.70 -16.20
CA ASP A 233 -18.69 3.73 -16.70
C ASP A 233 -19.94 3.92 -15.83
N SER A 234 -20.30 2.90 -15.03
CA SER A 234 -21.43 2.96 -14.10
C SER A 234 -21.03 3.47 -12.71
N ILE A 235 -19.74 3.48 -12.41
CA ILE A 235 -19.20 3.97 -11.12
C ILE A 235 -19.12 5.49 -11.11
N ASP A 236 -18.81 6.11 -12.25
CA ASP A 236 -18.64 7.57 -12.40
C ASP A 236 -19.95 8.32 -12.76
N MET A 237 -21.09 7.62 -12.76
CA MET A 237 -22.41 8.25 -12.92
C MET A 237 -23.00 8.69 -11.57
#